data_68b079c79de6e4b008391cb7223f15b0
#
_entry.id   68b079c79de6e4b008391cb7223f15b0
#
_cell.length_a   1.000
_cell.length_b   1.000
_cell.length_c   1.000
_cell.angle_alpha   90.00
_cell.angle_beta   90.00
_cell.angle_gamma   90.00
#
_symmetry.space_group_name_H-M   'P 1'
#
loop_
_entity.id
_entity.type
_entity.pdbx_description
1 polymer ?
#
loop_
_entity_poly.entity_id
_entity_poly.type
_entity_poly.pdbx_seq_one_letter_code
_entity_poly.pdbx_strand_id
1 'polypeptide(L)'
;MNTEKIKTIANIVETVEGVKLLDVDPGKATNRTVITFVGEPKQVVEAAFLLIKKASELIDMSIHSGEHPRFGATDVCPFVPVANASMQDCIDCAKTLGEKVGNELEIPVYLYEDAATEPKRKNLATVRAGQYEGIADKITKLEWKPDFGPAKFNAKSGNIAIGARD
;
A
#
# COMPACT_ATOMS: atom_id res chain seq x y z
N MET A 1 -13.36 -12.44 -7.98
CA MET A 1 -12.03 -11.79 -8.23
C MET A 1 -11.84 -11.59 -9.73
N ASN A 2 -11.44 -10.40 -10.14
CA ASN A 2 -11.31 -10.07 -11.56
C ASN A 2 -9.87 -10.27 -12.05
N THR A 3 -9.63 -11.35 -12.79
CA THR A 3 -8.29 -11.72 -13.26
C THR A 3 -7.71 -10.70 -14.25
N GLU A 4 -8.54 -10.04 -15.03
CA GLU A 4 -8.07 -9.01 -15.97
C GLU A 4 -7.55 -7.77 -15.24
N LYS A 5 -8.23 -7.35 -14.16
CA LYS A 5 -7.75 -6.24 -13.33
C LYS A 5 -6.42 -6.57 -12.66
N ILE A 6 -6.30 -7.78 -12.12
CA ILE A 6 -5.06 -8.24 -11.49
C ILE A 6 -3.91 -8.21 -12.49
N LYS A 7 -4.14 -8.73 -13.69
CA LYS A 7 -3.14 -8.77 -14.75
C LYS A 7 -2.71 -7.37 -15.18
N THR A 8 -3.67 -6.47 -15.36
CA THR A 8 -3.40 -5.08 -15.74
C THR A 8 -2.56 -4.37 -14.67
N ILE A 9 -2.94 -4.54 -13.40
CA ILE A 9 -2.20 -3.92 -12.28
C ILE A 9 -0.77 -4.51 -12.19
N ALA A 10 -0.63 -5.82 -12.27
CA ALA A 10 0.68 -6.47 -12.18
C ALA A 10 1.60 -6.06 -13.34
N ASN A 11 1.06 -5.97 -14.55
CA ASN A 11 1.86 -5.65 -15.73
C ASN A 11 2.42 -4.22 -15.71
N ILE A 12 1.77 -3.31 -14.99
CA ILE A 12 2.24 -1.92 -14.92
C ILE A 12 3.63 -1.83 -14.27
N VAL A 13 3.94 -2.75 -13.37
CA VAL A 13 5.23 -2.81 -12.67
C VAL A 13 6.38 -3.03 -13.67
N GLU A 14 6.14 -3.84 -14.70
CA GLU A 14 7.15 -4.17 -15.70
C GLU A 14 7.40 -3.05 -16.70
N THR A 15 6.61 -1.98 -16.68
CA THR A 15 6.85 -0.82 -17.54
C THR A 15 8.00 0.04 -17.02
N VAL A 16 8.42 -0.17 -15.77
CA VAL A 16 9.54 0.56 -15.18
C VAL A 16 10.83 -0.21 -15.46
N GLU A 17 11.76 0.43 -16.18
CA GLU A 17 13.04 -0.19 -16.50
C GLU A 17 13.81 -0.50 -15.21
N GLY A 18 14.39 -1.71 -15.15
CA GLY A 18 15.16 -2.15 -13.99
C GLY A 18 14.33 -2.82 -12.90
N VAL A 19 13.02 -2.90 -13.08
CA VAL A 19 12.12 -3.58 -12.12
C VAL A 19 11.71 -4.93 -12.72
N LYS A 20 11.82 -5.98 -11.88
CA LYS A 20 11.44 -7.33 -12.28
C LYS A 20 10.25 -7.80 -11.45
N LEU A 21 9.19 -8.22 -12.12
CA LEU A 21 8.05 -8.86 -11.48
C LEU A 21 8.43 -10.31 -11.15
N LEU A 22 8.35 -10.67 -9.88
CA LEU A 22 8.72 -12.01 -9.40
C LEU A 22 7.54 -12.96 -9.25
N ASP A 23 6.41 -12.45 -8.79
CA ASP A 23 5.25 -13.30 -8.50
C ASP A 23 3.96 -12.50 -8.46
N VAL A 24 2.87 -13.16 -8.83
CA VAL A 24 1.49 -12.67 -8.68
C VAL A 24 0.68 -13.81 -8.08
N ASP A 25 0.26 -13.65 -6.83
CA ASP A 25 -0.42 -14.71 -6.08
C ASP A 25 -1.86 -14.29 -5.73
N PRO A 26 -2.85 -14.63 -6.56
CA PRO A 26 -4.25 -14.30 -6.30
C PRO A 26 -4.89 -15.27 -5.31
N GLY A 27 -5.58 -14.74 -4.29
CA GLY A 27 -6.30 -15.53 -3.30
C GLY A 27 -7.80 -15.28 -3.40
N LYS A 28 -8.56 -16.23 -3.94
CA LYS A 28 -10.01 -16.09 -4.13
C LYS A 28 -10.79 -15.97 -2.82
N ALA A 29 -10.47 -16.83 -1.85
CA ALA A 29 -11.18 -16.84 -0.57
C ALA A 29 -11.01 -15.53 0.20
N THR A 30 -9.83 -14.93 0.13
CA THR A 30 -9.52 -13.68 0.82
C THR A 30 -9.83 -12.44 -0.01
N ASN A 31 -10.12 -12.59 -1.30
CA ASN A 31 -10.29 -11.50 -2.26
C ASN A 31 -9.08 -10.56 -2.24
N ARG A 32 -7.88 -11.14 -2.22
CA ARG A 32 -6.61 -10.45 -2.06
C ARG A 32 -5.57 -11.04 -3.00
N THR A 33 -4.76 -10.17 -3.60
CA THR A 33 -3.64 -10.59 -4.45
C THR A 33 -2.34 -10.03 -3.90
N VAL A 34 -1.30 -10.85 -3.87
CA VAL A 34 0.04 -10.40 -3.49
C VAL A 34 0.89 -10.31 -4.76
N ILE A 35 1.44 -9.12 -4.99
CA ILE A 35 2.31 -8.85 -6.15
C ILE A 35 3.71 -8.57 -5.61
N THR A 36 4.69 -9.35 -6.05
CA THR A 36 6.08 -9.22 -5.59
C THR A 36 6.98 -8.81 -6.74
N PHE A 37 7.76 -7.75 -6.53
CA PHE A 37 8.71 -7.28 -7.53
C PHE A 37 9.98 -6.74 -6.85
N VAL A 38 11.06 -6.61 -7.62
CA VAL A 38 12.38 -6.23 -7.13
C VAL A 38 13.05 -5.26 -8.09
N GLY A 39 13.90 -4.38 -7.55
CA GLY A 39 14.69 -3.43 -8.33
C GLY A 39 15.45 -2.49 -7.40
N GLU A 40 16.15 -1.54 -7.99
CA GLU A 40 16.84 -0.49 -7.23
C GLU A 40 15.83 0.41 -6.52
N PRO A 41 16.22 1.08 -5.42
CA PRO A 41 15.28 1.91 -4.63
C PRO A 41 14.44 2.88 -5.46
N LYS A 42 15.06 3.67 -6.32
CA LYS A 42 14.34 4.66 -7.12
C LYS A 42 13.31 4.02 -8.04
N GLN A 43 13.67 2.93 -8.70
CA GLN A 43 12.81 2.24 -9.64
C GLN A 43 11.65 1.50 -8.95
N VAL A 44 11.89 0.86 -7.81
CA VAL A 44 10.81 0.18 -7.09
C VAL A 44 9.80 1.16 -6.50
N VAL A 45 10.24 2.35 -6.09
CA VAL A 45 9.31 3.41 -5.65
C VAL A 45 8.41 3.83 -6.80
N GLU A 46 8.99 4.06 -7.99
CA GLU A 46 8.21 4.42 -9.18
C GLU A 46 7.22 3.32 -9.56
N ALA A 47 7.68 2.07 -9.58
CA ALA A 47 6.81 0.93 -9.90
C ALA A 47 5.68 0.78 -8.89
N ALA A 48 5.98 0.92 -7.60
CA ALA A 48 4.98 0.85 -6.54
C ALA A 48 3.95 1.98 -6.70
N PHE A 49 4.39 3.20 -7.01
CA PHE A 49 3.48 4.32 -7.23
C PHE A 49 2.52 4.04 -8.40
N LEU A 50 3.05 3.58 -9.53
CA LEU A 50 2.24 3.25 -10.70
C LEU A 50 1.24 2.13 -10.41
N LEU A 51 1.66 1.12 -9.65
CA LEU A 51 0.79 0.03 -9.23
C LEU A 51 -0.36 0.55 -8.36
N ILE A 52 -0.04 1.36 -7.35
CA ILE A 52 -1.02 1.92 -6.43
C ILE A 52 -2.01 2.81 -7.20
N LYS A 53 -1.50 3.64 -8.12
CA LYS A 53 -2.34 4.49 -8.97
C LYS A 53 -3.29 3.65 -9.81
N LYS A 54 -2.79 2.61 -10.47
CA LYS A 54 -3.61 1.74 -11.30
C LYS A 54 -4.65 1.00 -10.46
N ALA A 55 -4.27 0.51 -9.29
CA ALA A 55 -5.21 -0.14 -8.37
C ALA A 55 -6.32 0.82 -7.94
N SER A 56 -5.98 2.09 -7.65
CA SER A 56 -6.96 3.09 -7.26
C SER A 56 -7.95 3.42 -8.39
N GLU A 57 -7.53 3.27 -9.64
CA GLU A 57 -8.39 3.49 -10.80
C GLU A 57 -9.34 2.31 -11.05
N LEU A 58 -8.87 1.09 -10.85
CA LEU A 58 -9.58 -0.14 -11.23
C LEU A 58 -10.37 -0.79 -10.09
N ILE A 59 -10.03 -0.52 -8.84
CA ILE A 59 -10.67 -1.14 -7.67
C ILE A 59 -11.52 -0.12 -6.94
N ASP A 60 -12.78 -0.50 -6.67
CA ASP A 60 -13.69 0.30 -5.84
C ASP A 60 -13.97 -0.48 -4.55
N MET A 61 -13.40 -0.02 -3.45
CA MET A 61 -13.52 -0.69 -2.15
C MET A 61 -14.94 -0.75 -1.62
N SER A 62 -15.81 0.15 -2.07
CA SER A 62 -17.20 0.20 -1.59
C SER A 62 -18.02 -1.03 -2.02
N ILE A 63 -17.56 -1.77 -3.02
CA ILE A 63 -18.25 -2.98 -3.53
C ILE A 63 -17.47 -4.28 -3.25
N HIS A 64 -16.35 -4.21 -2.53
CA HIS A 64 -15.53 -5.38 -2.23
C HIS A 64 -15.61 -5.82 -0.78
N SER A 65 -15.58 -7.13 -0.56
CA SER A 65 -15.49 -7.76 0.75
C SER A 65 -14.61 -9.00 0.67
N GLY A 66 -14.18 -9.52 1.80
CA GLY A 66 -13.35 -10.71 1.87
C GLY A 66 -13.07 -11.07 3.32
N GLU A 67 -12.55 -12.27 3.56
CA GLU A 67 -12.25 -12.76 4.91
C GLU A 67 -10.97 -12.16 5.50
N HIS A 68 -10.05 -11.72 4.65
CA HIS A 68 -8.79 -11.15 5.11
C HIS A 68 -8.98 -9.69 5.55
N PRO A 69 -8.35 -9.26 6.65
CA PRO A 69 -8.35 -7.86 7.04
C PRO A 69 -7.85 -6.97 5.90
N ARG A 70 -8.54 -5.88 5.65
CA ARG A 70 -8.15 -4.92 4.62
C ARG A 70 -8.66 -3.53 4.99
N PHE A 71 -7.98 -2.49 4.49
CA PHE A 71 -8.49 -1.14 4.61
C PHE A 71 -8.21 -0.27 3.38
N GLY A 72 -7.79 -0.85 2.28
CA GLY A 72 -7.59 -0.11 1.05
C GLY A 72 -7.47 -0.98 -0.19
N ALA A 73 -7.57 -0.35 -1.36
CA ALA A 73 -7.47 -1.03 -2.65
C ALA A 73 -6.13 -1.74 -2.83
N THR A 74 -5.02 -1.06 -2.51
CA THR A 74 -3.71 -1.68 -2.44
C THR A 74 -3.48 -2.30 -1.06
N ASP A 75 -4.04 -1.71 -0.03
CA ASP A 75 -3.98 -2.15 1.35
C ASP A 75 -2.61 -1.96 2.00
N VAL A 76 -1.61 -2.75 1.59
CA VAL A 76 -0.28 -2.76 2.22
C VAL A 76 0.81 -2.77 1.16
N CYS A 77 1.85 -1.95 1.38
CA CYS A 77 3.02 -1.90 0.50
C CYS A 77 4.30 -1.87 1.34
N PRO A 78 4.87 -3.03 1.70
CA PRO A 78 6.12 -3.08 2.44
C PRO A 78 7.34 -3.09 1.52
N PHE A 79 8.39 -2.38 1.93
CA PHE A 79 9.71 -2.47 1.32
C PHE A 79 10.57 -3.39 2.18
N VAL A 80 11.23 -4.36 1.54
CA VAL A 80 12.05 -5.37 2.21
C VAL A 80 13.47 -5.30 1.67
N PRO A 81 14.50 -5.16 2.54
CA PRO A 81 15.88 -5.08 2.05
C PRO A 81 16.34 -6.43 1.50
N VAL A 82 16.98 -6.37 0.32
CA VAL A 82 17.64 -7.52 -0.30
C VAL A 82 19.10 -7.14 -0.53
N ALA A 83 19.83 -7.85 -1.39
CA ALA A 83 21.25 -7.64 -1.60
C ALA A 83 21.61 -6.14 -1.79
N ASN A 84 22.62 -5.68 -1.06
CA ASN A 84 23.19 -4.32 -1.16
C ASN A 84 22.23 -3.20 -0.75
N ALA A 85 21.16 -3.52 -0.02
CA ALA A 85 20.23 -2.53 0.50
C ALA A 85 20.14 -2.64 2.02
N SER A 86 20.01 -1.49 2.69
CA SER A 86 19.84 -1.42 4.13
C SER A 86 18.38 -1.21 4.51
N MET A 87 18.06 -1.43 5.78
CA MET A 87 16.73 -1.09 6.29
C MET A 87 16.45 0.41 6.13
N GLN A 88 17.48 1.26 6.30
CA GLN A 88 17.33 2.71 6.11
C GLN A 88 16.92 3.05 4.69
N ASP A 89 17.46 2.34 3.69
CA ASP A 89 17.06 2.51 2.29
C ASP A 89 15.57 2.21 2.12
N CYS A 90 15.08 1.15 2.77
CA CYS A 90 13.67 0.78 2.72
C CYS A 90 12.77 1.80 3.43
N ILE A 91 13.22 2.34 4.57
CA ILE A 91 12.50 3.39 5.28
C ILE A 91 12.38 4.64 4.40
N ASP A 92 13.46 5.02 3.73
CA ASP A 92 13.48 6.17 2.82
C ASP A 92 12.54 5.94 1.64
N CYS A 93 12.52 4.73 1.07
CA CYS A 93 11.59 4.36 0.01
C CYS A 93 10.13 4.49 0.48
N ALA A 94 9.83 4.01 1.69
CA ALA A 94 8.48 4.08 2.25
C ALA A 94 8.01 5.53 2.41
N LYS A 95 8.88 6.39 2.93
CA LYS A 95 8.56 7.82 3.11
C LYS A 95 8.38 8.53 1.78
N THR A 96 9.26 8.29 0.82
CA THR A 96 9.17 8.89 -0.52
C THR A 96 7.88 8.49 -1.22
N LEU A 97 7.57 7.20 -1.19
CA LEU A 97 6.34 6.69 -1.79
C LEU A 97 5.10 7.23 -1.08
N GLY A 98 5.13 7.25 0.25
CA GLY A 98 4.01 7.73 1.06
C GLY A 98 3.66 9.17 0.76
N GLU A 99 4.66 10.04 0.69
CA GLU A 99 4.47 11.44 0.36
C GLU A 99 3.85 11.60 -1.03
N LYS A 100 4.38 10.87 -2.01
CA LYS A 100 3.89 10.93 -3.39
C LYS A 100 2.44 10.44 -3.51
N VAL A 101 2.13 9.32 -2.88
CA VAL A 101 0.76 8.76 -2.87
C VAL A 101 -0.22 9.73 -2.20
N GLY A 102 0.14 10.25 -1.04
CA GLY A 102 -0.71 11.18 -0.32
C GLY A 102 -0.98 12.47 -1.09
N ASN A 103 0.06 13.03 -1.70
CA ASN A 103 -0.05 14.30 -2.43
C ASN A 103 -0.71 14.17 -3.80
N GLU A 104 -0.35 13.14 -4.57
CA GLU A 104 -0.82 13.00 -5.95
C GLU A 104 -2.10 12.18 -6.11
N LEU A 105 -2.31 11.19 -5.25
CA LEU A 105 -3.49 10.32 -5.34
C LEU A 105 -4.55 10.63 -4.26
N GLU A 106 -4.20 11.47 -3.29
CA GLU A 106 -5.08 11.84 -2.18
C GLU A 106 -5.61 10.63 -1.40
N ILE A 107 -4.77 9.62 -1.26
CA ILE A 107 -5.05 8.43 -0.46
C ILE A 107 -4.36 8.60 0.89
N PRO A 108 -5.09 8.47 2.02
CA PRO A 108 -4.45 8.54 3.34
C PRO A 108 -3.41 7.44 3.52
N VAL A 109 -2.20 7.83 3.94
CA VAL A 109 -1.05 6.93 4.09
C VAL A 109 -0.64 6.83 5.55
N TYR A 110 -0.46 5.59 6.02
CA TYR A 110 0.09 5.30 7.34
C TYR A 110 1.39 4.54 7.17
N LEU A 111 2.46 5.05 7.76
CA LEU A 111 3.75 4.35 7.77
C LEU A 111 3.75 3.32 8.90
N TYR A 112 4.27 2.11 8.64
CA TYR A 112 4.25 1.04 9.62
C TYR A 112 5.58 0.28 9.70
N GLU A 113 5.69 -0.64 10.64
CA GLU A 113 6.91 -1.38 10.95
C GLU A 113 8.09 -0.42 11.18
N ASP A 114 9.24 -0.64 10.55
CA ASP A 114 10.42 0.19 10.79
C ASP A 114 10.30 1.61 10.23
N ALA A 115 9.32 1.87 9.37
CA ALA A 115 9.03 3.22 8.87
C ALA A 115 8.05 3.99 9.76
N ALA A 116 7.45 3.35 10.76
CA ALA A 116 6.43 3.97 11.61
C ALA A 116 6.94 5.23 12.31
N THR A 117 6.06 6.26 12.36
CA THR A 117 6.35 7.53 13.05
C THR A 117 5.99 7.48 14.53
N GLU A 118 5.23 6.47 14.95
CA GLU A 118 4.81 6.25 16.34
C GLU A 118 4.89 4.77 16.70
N PRO A 119 5.20 4.42 17.97
CA PRO A 119 5.32 3.00 18.37
C PRO A 119 4.09 2.14 18.07
N LYS A 120 2.89 2.69 18.27
CA LYS A 120 1.64 1.95 18.02
C LYS A 120 1.43 1.63 16.54
N ARG A 121 2.05 2.38 15.63
CA ARG A 121 1.92 2.19 14.18
C ARG A 121 2.90 1.17 13.63
N LYS A 122 3.79 0.64 14.44
CA LYS A 122 4.68 -0.45 14.02
C LYS A 122 3.87 -1.71 13.71
N ASN A 123 2.79 -1.95 14.44
CA ASN A 123 1.96 -3.13 14.28
C ASN A 123 0.90 -2.90 13.20
N LEU A 124 0.99 -3.64 12.10
CA LEU A 124 0.06 -3.51 10.98
C LEU A 124 -1.39 -3.80 11.40
N ALA A 125 -1.61 -4.79 12.25
CA ALA A 125 -2.96 -5.12 12.72
C ALA A 125 -3.59 -3.94 13.45
N THR A 126 -2.80 -3.21 14.25
CA THR A 126 -3.26 -2.01 14.95
C THR A 126 -3.61 -0.89 13.96
N VAL A 127 -2.78 -0.69 12.95
CA VAL A 127 -3.02 0.31 11.89
C VAL A 127 -4.31 -0.01 11.13
N ARG A 128 -4.54 -1.29 10.81
CA ARG A 128 -5.72 -1.74 10.07
C ARG A 128 -6.96 -1.99 10.95
N ALA A 129 -6.86 -1.85 12.27
CA ALA A 129 -7.98 -2.11 13.16
C ALA A 129 -9.22 -1.33 12.75
N GLY A 130 -10.37 -2.01 12.70
CA GLY A 130 -11.61 -1.45 12.18
C GLY A 130 -11.79 -1.68 10.70
N GLN A 131 -10.73 -2.03 9.99
CA GLN A 131 -10.72 -2.29 8.56
C GLN A 131 -11.30 -1.13 7.73
N TYR A 132 -11.65 -1.39 6.48
CA TYR A 132 -12.23 -0.39 5.59
C TYR A 132 -13.52 0.22 6.18
N GLU A 133 -14.37 -0.62 6.78
CA GLU A 133 -15.66 -0.20 7.33
C GLU A 133 -15.52 0.78 8.49
N GLY A 134 -14.39 0.76 9.20
CA GLY A 134 -14.12 1.64 10.34
C GLY A 134 -13.39 2.93 9.98
N ILE A 135 -12.94 3.12 8.73
CA ILE A 135 -12.11 4.26 8.35
C ILE A 135 -12.82 5.60 8.58
N ALA A 136 -14.08 5.72 8.18
CA ALA A 136 -14.80 6.99 8.25
C ALA A 136 -14.80 7.58 9.66
N ASP A 137 -14.90 6.72 10.67
CA ASP A 137 -14.86 7.14 12.08
C ASP A 137 -13.41 7.35 12.55
N LYS A 138 -12.54 6.37 12.31
CA LYS A 138 -11.17 6.37 12.78
C LYS A 138 -10.36 7.57 12.28
N ILE A 139 -10.52 7.94 11.01
CA ILE A 139 -9.73 9.00 10.38
C ILE A 139 -10.05 10.39 10.94
N THR A 140 -11.17 10.54 11.63
CA THR A 140 -11.53 11.80 12.30
C THR A 140 -10.76 12.00 13.61
N LYS A 141 -10.15 10.94 14.15
CA LYS A 141 -9.44 10.99 15.42
C LYS A 141 -8.03 11.52 15.23
N LEU A 142 -7.62 12.44 16.10
CA LEU A 142 -6.28 13.04 16.04
C LEU A 142 -5.17 11.99 16.10
N GLU A 143 -5.33 10.97 16.95
CA GLU A 143 -4.35 9.89 17.10
C GLU A 143 -4.19 9.02 15.85
N TRP A 144 -5.13 9.10 14.91
CA TRP A 144 -5.10 8.37 13.64
C TRP A 144 -5.01 9.29 12.42
N LYS A 145 -4.49 10.49 12.61
CA LYS A 145 -4.19 11.38 11.50
C LYS A 145 -3.18 10.68 10.57
N PRO A 146 -3.42 10.66 9.24
CA PRO A 146 -2.47 10.04 8.30
C PRO A 146 -1.09 10.68 8.36
N ASP A 147 -0.05 9.91 8.08
CA ASP A 147 1.29 10.44 7.93
C ASP A 147 1.40 11.32 6.67
N PHE A 148 0.71 10.91 5.62
CA PHE A 148 0.60 11.68 4.37
C PHE A 148 -0.81 11.58 3.83
N GLY A 149 -1.19 12.58 3.02
CA GLY A 149 -2.51 12.61 2.42
C GLY A 149 -3.57 13.25 3.30
N PRO A 150 -4.78 13.41 2.79
CA PRO A 150 -5.85 14.09 3.52
C PRO A 150 -6.43 13.21 4.62
N ALA A 151 -6.77 13.83 5.75
CA ALA A 151 -7.47 13.16 6.85
C ALA A 151 -8.97 13.08 6.51
N LYS A 152 -9.29 12.42 5.40
CA LYS A 152 -10.62 12.33 4.85
C LYS A 152 -10.86 10.94 4.27
N PHE A 153 -12.02 10.36 4.54
CA PHE A 153 -12.38 9.06 4.01
C PHE A 153 -12.43 9.04 2.48
N ASN A 154 -11.62 8.16 1.87
CA ASN A 154 -11.62 7.91 0.44
C ASN A 154 -12.40 6.62 0.21
N ALA A 155 -13.68 6.75 -0.17
CA ALA A 155 -14.58 5.60 -0.29
C ALA A 155 -14.13 4.59 -1.36
N LYS A 156 -13.55 5.08 -2.44
CA LYS A 156 -13.12 4.20 -3.53
C LYS A 156 -11.85 3.43 -3.21
N SER A 157 -10.85 4.08 -2.66
CA SER A 157 -9.52 3.51 -2.45
C SER A 157 -9.23 3.10 -1.00
N GLY A 158 -9.93 3.67 -0.02
CA GLY A 158 -9.64 3.47 1.39
C GLY A 158 -8.31 4.11 1.79
N ASN A 159 -7.60 3.49 2.71
CA ASN A 159 -6.29 3.90 3.18
C ASN A 159 -5.22 2.95 2.66
N ILE A 160 -3.96 3.31 2.85
CA ILE A 160 -2.84 2.41 2.55
C ILE A 160 -1.80 2.45 3.68
N ALA A 161 -1.25 1.29 4.01
CA ALA A 161 -0.10 1.17 4.91
C ALA A 161 1.15 0.94 4.06
N ILE A 162 2.13 1.82 4.20
CA ILE A 162 3.41 1.71 3.50
C ILE A 162 4.50 1.57 4.57
N GLY A 163 5.36 0.59 4.44
CA GLY A 163 6.33 0.34 5.50
C GLY A 163 7.63 -0.25 5.02
N ALA A 164 8.50 -0.53 5.99
CA ALA A 164 9.79 -1.17 5.77
C ALA A 164 9.93 -2.28 6.81
N ARG A 165 10.26 -3.49 6.38
CA ARG A 165 10.39 -4.64 7.28
C ARG A 165 11.35 -5.69 6.74
N ASP A 166 11.79 -6.59 7.61
CA ASP A 166 12.57 -7.76 7.22
C ASP A 166 11.71 -8.81 6.53
#